data_3822641f6cc7a6deb737cc3415f230fc
#
_entry.id   3822641f6cc7a6deb737cc3415f230fc
#
_cell.length_a   1.000
_cell.length_b   1.000
_cell.length_c   1.000
_cell.angle_alpha   90.00
_cell.angle_beta   90.00
_cell.angle_gamma   90.00
#
_symmetry.space_group_name_H-M   'P 1'
#
loop_
_entity.id
_entity.type
_entity.pdbx_description
1 polymer ?
#
loop_
_entity_poly.entity_id
_entity_poly.type
_entity_poly.pdbx_seq_one_letter_code
_entity_poly.pdbx_strand_id
1 'polypeptide(L)'
;MKLAAAAAFLLLSVPALAASRPAVASVGRDLVLSRSVPGRVIAVASDVRVESAVAGDVIVWGGDVSFGPLGSVAGNLVVFGGTIRGVPGRPLPVAGTVSTPGSLLPLYLAEMRRAPWDTNALSPLVWGLRLLALAAWLLIAALLLYVFGSPLARAADRAESDWAGALMAGALGVLTIFLAAAATLSLLPSGIAVPIALVLAAAAVAAKIFGMGALFLLLGQKLLDSFAPARRPAAIALGFAVLGGISLLPVAGAIVWSAASIVAVGVAFLSRFGSPRFRVALTNI
;
A
#
# COMPACT_ATOMS: atom_id res chain seq x y z
N MET A 1 -3.71 8.20 -1.67
CA MET A 1 -2.61 7.44 -1.04
C MET A 1 -2.93 6.92 0.37
N LYS A 2 -3.78 7.55 1.18
CA LYS A 2 -4.16 7.08 2.52
C LYS A 2 -4.97 5.76 2.52
N LEU A 3 -5.82 5.52 1.51
CA LEU A 3 -6.67 4.32 1.41
C LEU A 3 -5.91 3.04 1.01
N ALA A 4 -4.88 3.14 0.17
CA ALA A 4 -4.11 1.97 -0.24
C ALA A 4 -3.21 1.42 0.88
N ALA A 5 -2.71 2.29 1.76
CA ALA A 5 -1.95 1.88 2.95
C ALA A 5 -2.86 1.22 4.00
N ALA A 6 -4.10 1.69 4.14
CA ALA A 6 -5.09 1.10 5.03
C ALA A 6 -5.51 -0.32 4.59
N ALA A 7 -5.67 -0.53 3.28
CA ALA A 7 -6.04 -1.84 2.74
C ALA A 7 -4.94 -2.89 2.89
N ALA A 8 -3.67 -2.51 2.72
CA ALA A 8 -2.54 -3.43 2.87
C ALA A 8 -2.30 -3.86 4.34
N PHE A 9 -2.62 -2.99 5.30
CA PHE A 9 -2.46 -3.28 6.74
C PHE A 9 -3.61 -4.13 7.29
N LEU A 10 -4.81 -4.09 6.68
CA LEU A 10 -5.95 -4.93 7.03
C LEU A 10 -5.69 -6.44 6.86
N LEU A 11 -4.79 -6.82 5.97
CA LEU A 11 -4.47 -8.22 5.69
C LEU A 11 -3.51 -8.86 6.71
N LEU A 12 -2.79 -8.07 7.51
CA LEU A 12 -1.75 -8.56 8.43
C LEU A 12 -2.20 -8.72 9.90
N SER A 13 -3.41 -8.27 10.27
CA SER A 13 -3.85 -8.22 11.67
C SER A 13 -5.15 -8.98 11.99
N VAL A 14 -5.57 -9.96 11.19
CA VAL A 14 -6.89 -10.62 11.27
C VAL A 14 -7.05 -11.81 12.25
N PRO A 15 -6.10 -12.32 13.02
CA PRO A 15 -6.42 -13.50 13.84
C PRO A 15 -7.15 -13.24 15.16
N ALA A 16 -7.32 -12.00 15.62
CA ALA A 16 -7.88 -11.75 16.96
C ALA A 16 -9.32 -11.14 16.98
N LEU A 17 -9.91 -10.84 15.82
CA LEU A 17 -11.21 -10.13 15.74
C LEU A 17 -12.45 -11.03 15.72
N ALA A 18 -12.33 -12.32 15.90
CA ALA A 18 -13.39 -13.29 15.58
C ALA A 18 -14.47 -13.48 16.64
N ALA A 19 -14.48 -12.77 17.78
CA ALA A 19 -15.31 -13.17 18.91
C ALA A 19 -16.47 -12.23 19.33
N SER A 20 -16.58 -11.00 18.81
CA SER A 20 -17.75 -10.16 19.15
C SER A 20 -18.09 -9.18 18.04
N ARG A 21 -19.37 -9.12 17.65
CA ARG A 21 -19.86 -8.10 16.73
C ARG A 21 -19.61 -6.71 17.33
N PRO A 22 -19.11 -5.72 16.55
CA PRO A 22 -18.97 -4.36 17.04
C PRO A 22 -20.36 -3.82 17.42
N ALA A 23 -20.46 -3.17 18.56
CA ALA A 23 -21.71 -2.51 18.96
C ALA A 23 -21.97 -1.27 18.08
N VAL A 24 -20.88 -0.62 17.61
CA VAL A 24 -20.94 0.51 16.69
C VAL A 24 -19.81 0.38 15.67
N ALA A 25 -20.13 0.54 14.38
CA ALA A 25 -19.16 0.61 13.31
C ALA A 25 -19.46 1.82 12.42
N SER A 26 -18.40 2.58 12.05
CA SER A 26 -18.49 3.71 11.13
C SER A 26 -17.40 3.62 10.09
N VAL A 27 -17.72 3.99 8.84
CA VAL A 27 -16.76 4.07 7.73
C VAL A 27 -17.00 5.37 6.97
N GLY A 28 -15.97 6.21 6.91
CA GLY A 28 -15.97 7.47 6.13
C GLY A 28 -16.89 8.57 6.70
N ARG A 29 -17.45 8.38 7.91
CA ARG A 29 -18.28 9.41 8.58
C ARG A 29 -17.81 9.59 10.00
N ASP A 30 -17.73 10.84 10.44
CA ASP A 30 -17.39 11.18 11.81
C ASP A 30 -18.43 10.61 12.77
N LEU A 31 -17.94 10.09 13.88
CA LEU A 31 -18.74 9.38 14.86
C LEU A 31 -18.71 10.13 16.19
N VAL A 32 -19.87 10.58 16.66
CA VAL A 32 -20.02 11.17 17.98
C VAL A 32 -20.74 10.17 18.89
N LEU A 33 -20.03 9.70 19.91
CA LEU A 33 -20.56 8.76 20.90
C LEU A 33 -21.16 9.53 22.08
N SER A 34 -22.37 10.04 21.89
CA SER A 34 -23.12 10.82 22.91
C SER A 34 -23.87 9.95 23.92
N ARG A 35 -24.03 8.64 23.65
CA ARG A 35 -24.65 7.67 24.53
C ARG A 35 -23.68 6.56 24.90
N SER A 36 -23.88 5.91 26.06
CA SER A 36 -23.04 4.78 26.45
C SER A 36 -23.12 3.63 25.44
N VAL A 37 -21.97 3.11 25.07
CA VAL A 37 -21.85 1.99 24.14
C VAL A 37 -21.42 0.74 24.91
N PRO A 38 -22.27 -0.32 24.98
CA PRO A 38 -21.98 -1.52 25.78
C PRO A 38 -20.95 -2.45 25.15
N GLY A 39 -20.42 -2.15 23.96
CA GLY A 39 -19.52 -3.03 23.25
C GLY A 39 -18.39 -2.30 22.54
N ARG A 40 -17.76 -2.99 21.61
CA ARG A 40 -16.63 -2.49 20.82
C ARG A 40 -17.08 -1.45 19.79
N VAL A 41 -16.26 -0.43 19.60
CA VAL A 41 -16.41 0.59 18.55
C VAL A 41 -15.31 0.41 17.50
N ILE A 42 -15.69 0.38 16.23
CA ILE A 42 -14.75 0.33 15.11
C ILE A 42 -15.06 1.49 14.17
N ALA A 43 -14.07 2.34 13.89
CA ALA A 43 -14.17 3.44 12.95
C ALA A 43 -13.06 3.37 11.91
N VAL A 44 -13.39 3.57 10.63
CA VAL A 44 -12.45 3.53 9.52
C VAL A 44 -12.58 4.81 8.71
N ALA A 45 -11.48 5.54 8.52
CA ALA A 45 -11.43 6.84 7.84
C ALA A 45 -12.45 7.83 8.43
N SER A 46 -12.61 7.82 9.76
CA SER A 46 -13.63 8.56 10.50
C SER A 46 -13.05 9.12 11.78
N ASP A 47 -13.30 10.36 12.09
CA ASP A 47 -12.97 10.93 13.38
C ASP A 47 -13.98 10.47 14.43
N VAL A 48 -13.49 10.14 15.63
CA VAL A 48 -14.33 9.64 16.72
C VAL A 48 -14.28 10.61 17.88
N ARG A 49 -15.46 11.12 18.27
CA ARG A 49 -15.62 11.94 19.46
C ARG A 49 -16.32 11.14 20.55
N VAL A 50 -15.59 10.82 21.61
CA VAL A 50 -16.11 10.05 22.75
C VAL A 50 -16.62 11.03 23.80
N GLU A 51 -17.94 11.21 23.87
CA GLU A 51 -18.61 12.08 24.86
C GLU A 51 -19.25 11.29 26.03
N SER A 52 -19.27 9.96 25.93
CA SER A 52 -19.92 9.08 26.88
C SER A 52 -19.07 7.82 27.13
N ALA A 53 -19.48 6.95 28.04
CA ALA A 53 -18.75 5.74 28.39
C ALA A 53 -18.85 4.66 27.30
N VAL A 54 -17.71 4.10 26.91
CA VAL A 54 -17.61 2.91 26.05
C VAL A 54 -17.11 1.75 26.90
N ALA A 55 -17.92 0.68 27.03
CA ALA A 55 -17.57 -0.47 27.86
C ALA A 55 -16.53 -1.41 27.17
N GLY A 56 -16.44 -1.38 25.85
CA GLY A 56 -15.51 -2.21 25.07
C GLY A 56 -14.29 -1.45 24.56
N ASP A 57 -13.59 -2.09 23.61
CA ASP A 57 -12.44 -1.50 22.94
C ASP A 57 -12.90 -0.47 21.91
N VAL A 58 -12.05 0.55 21.67
CA VAL A 58 -12.22 1.52 20.60
C VAL A 58 -11.06 1.35 19.61
N ILE A 59 -11.37 1.03 18.36
CA ILE A 59 -10.40 0.83 17.29
C ILE A 59 -10.69 1.83 16.17
N VAL A 60 -9.76 2.72 15.90
CA VAL A 60 -9.89 3.75 14.87
C VAL A 60 -8.76 3.62 13.85
N TRP A 61 -9.12 3.62 12.57
CA TRP A 61 -8.23 3.51 11.44
C TRP A 61 -8.29 4.77 10.58
N GLY A 62 -7.23 5.57 10.59
CA GLY A 62 -7.11 6.75 9.72
C GLY A 62 -7.96 7.93 10.12
N GLY A 63 -8.34 8.05 11.41
CA GLY A 63 -9.06 9.18 11.99
C GLY A 63 -8.53 9.55 13.37
N ASP A 64 -8.87 10.75 13.83
CA ASP A 64 -8.52 11.26 15.16
C ASP A 64 -9.54 10.81 16.22
N VAL A 65 -9.08 10.63 17.46
CA VAL A 65 -9.95 10.38 18.60
C VAL A 65 -9.90 11.57 19.54
N SER A 66 -11.06 12.13 19.87
CA SER A 66 -11.19 13.21 20.83
C SER A 66 -12.11 12.82 21.99
N PHE A 67 -11.67 13.10 23.22
CA PHE A 67 -12.46 12.84 24.41
C PHE A 67 -13.17 14.11 24.88
N GLY A 68 -14.48 14.01 25.10
CA GLY A 68 -15.25 15.01 25.83
C GLY A 68 -15.10 14.86 27.35
N PRO A 69 -15.69 15.78 28.14
CA PRO A 69 -15.55 15.80 29.60
C PRO A 69 -16.05 14.53 30.32
N LEU A 70 -17.04 13.85 29.75
CA LEU A 70 -17.66 12.62 30.28
C LEU A 70 -17.25 11.36 29.50
N GLY A 71 -16.44 11.51 28.43
CA GLY A 71 -16.00 10.39 27.62
C GLY A 71 -15.04 9.49 28.39
N SER A 72 -15.25 8.18 28.31
CA SER A 72 -14.33 7.18 28.88
C SER A 72 -14.37 5.88 28.08
N VAL A 73 -13.27 5.13 28.11
CA VAL A 73 -13.16 3.82 27.48
C VAL A 73 -12.70 2.82 28.54
N ALA A 74 -13.54 1.80 28.81
CA ALA A 74 -13.20 0.76 29.78
C ALA A 74 -12.28 -0.32 29.19
N GLY A 75 -12.29 -0.51 27.88
CA GLY A 75 -11.39 -1.40 27.13
C GLY A 75 -10.13 -0.71 26.66
N ASN A 76 -9.54 -1.27 25.61
CA ASN A 76 -8.34 -0.74 24.96
C ASN A 76 -8.69 0.33 23.93
N LEU A 77 -7.81 1.31 23.76
CA LEU A 77 -7.89 2.32 22.70
C LEU A 77 -6.75 2.09 21.70
N VAL A 78 -7.11 1.75 20.48
CA VAL A 78 -6.14 1.52 19.39
C VAL A 78 -6.44 2.49 18.25
N VAL A 79 -5.49 3.38 17.95
CA VAL A 79 -5.63 4.38 16.89
C VAL A 79 -4.51 4.22 15.87
N PHE A 80 -4.87 3.83 14.65
CA PHE A 80 -3.95 3.68 13.53
C PHE A 80 -3.95 4.94 12.66
N GLY A 81 -2.82 5.62 12.58
CA GLY A 81 -2.61 6.75 11.67
C GLY A 81 -3.37 8.03 12.01
N GLY A 82 -3.80 8.17 13.27
CA GLY A 82 -4.47 9.37 13.80
C GLY A 82 -3.85 9.85 15.11
N THR A 83 -4.42 10.91 15.68
CA THR A 83 -4.02 11.51 16.95
C THR A 83 -5.09 11.28 18.02
N ILE A 84 -4.65 11.23 19.28
CA ILE A 84 -5.57 11.15 20.43
C ILE A 84 -5.53 12.49 21.17
N ARG A 85 -6.69 13.10 21.35
CA ARG A 85 -6.85 14.36 22.07
C ARG A 85 -7.71 14.15 23.31
N GLY A 86 -7.09 14.30 24.47
CA GLY A 86 -7.79 14.28 25.75
C GLY A 86 -8.29 15.67 26.15
N VAL A 87 -8.94 15.73 27.32
CA VAL A 87 -9.31 16.99 27.96
C VAL A 87 -8.04 17.62 28.55
N PRO A 88 -7.74 18.91 28.27
CA PRO A 88 -6.54 19.56 28.79
C PRO A 88 -6.44 19.44 30.32
N GLY A 89 -5.27 19.05 30.81
CA GLY A 89 -5.00 18.94 32.26
C GLY A 89 -5.55 17.67 32.94
N ARG A 90 -6.11 16.72 32.18
CA ARG A 90 -6.56 15.43 32.69
C ARG A 90 -5.86 14.26 32.01
N PRO A 91 -5.58 13.16 32.72
CA PRO A 91 -5.12 11.94 32.08
C PRO A 91 -6.16 11.40 31.10
N LEU A 92 -5.74 10.63 30.12
CA LEU A 92 -6.66 9.99 29.18
C LEU A 92 -7.59 9.03 29.92
N PRO A 93 -8.92 9.15 29.76
CA PRO A 93 -9.90 8.34 30.47
C PRO A 93 -10.05 6.95 29.82
N VAL A 94 -8.96 6.19 29.75
CA VAL A 94 -8.90 4.84 29.18
C VAL A 94 -8.40 3.90 30.29
N ALA A 95 -9.20 2.89 30.63
CA ALA A 95 -8.86 1.92 31.67
C ALA A 95 -7.88 0.84 31.14
N GLY A 96 -7.95 0.51 29.88
CA GLY A 96 -7.06 -0.44 29.21
C GLY A 96 -5.78 0.20 28.66
N THR A 97 -5.17 -0.47 27.70
CA THR A 97 -3.97 0.02 27.02
C THR A 97 -4.31 1.03 25.91
N VAL A 98 -3.53 2.10 25.83
CA VAL A 98 -3.56 3.04 24.72
C VAL A 98 -2.43 2.68 23.76
N SER A 99 -2.79 2.34 22.54
CA SER A 99 -1.84 1.98 21.50
C SER A 99 -2.09 2.81 20.25
N THR A 100 -1.04 3.45 19.76
CA THR A 100 -1.03 4.17 18.48
C THR A 100 -0.05 3.49 17.51
N PRO A 101 -0.36 2.28 17.02
CA PRO A 101 0.51 1.61 16.06
C PRO A 101 0.56 2.46 14.79
N GLY A 102 1.74 2.86 14.37
CA GLY A 102 1.91 3.72 13.20
C GLY A 102 2.25 5.18 13.52
N SER A 103 2.55 5.51 14.77
CA SER A 103 3.15 6.82 15.12
C SER A 103 4.46 7.09 14.36
N LEU A 104 5.16 6.05 13.90
CA LEU A 104 6.33 6.18 13.03
C LEU A 104 5.95 6.62 11.61
N LEU A 105 4.79 6.24 11.09
CA LEU A 105 4.36 6.62 9.73
C LEU A 105 4.00 8.12 9.62
N PRO A 106 3.21 8.72 10.53
CA PRO A 106 2.99 10.18 10.49
C PRO A 106 4.26 10.97 10.81
N LEU A 107 5.16 10.48 11.68
CA LEU A 107 6.49 11.07 11.87
C LEU A 107 7.30 11.02 10.57
N TYR A 108 7.35 9.88 9.91
CA TYR A 108 8.00 9.72 8.62
C TYR A 108 7.40 10.61 7.54
N LEU A 109 6.06 10.69 7.45
CA LEU A 109 5.37 11.56 6.50
C LEU A 109 5.54 13.05 6.82
N ALA A 110 5.60 13.42 8.10
CA ALA A 110 5.87 14.78 8.53
C ALA A 110 7.32 15.20 8.21
N GLU A 111 8.27 14.30 8.44
CA GLU A 111 9.68 14.47 8.07
C GLU A 111 9.83 14.61 6.55
N MET A 112 9.16 13.75 5.77
CA MET A 112 9.15 13.81 4.30
C MET A 112 8.50 15.09 3.75
N ARG A 113 7.51 15.65 4.45
CA ARG A 113 6.87 16.91 4.05
C ARG A 113 7.71 18.14 4.38
N ARG A 114 8.45 18.08 5.49
CA ARG A 114 9.30 19.21 5.95
C ARG A 114 10.56 19.35 5.11
N ALA A 115 11.03 18.25 4.53
CA ALA A 115 12.36 18.23 3.94
C ALA A 115 12.48 17.45 2.63
N PRO A 116 11.76 17.79 1.54
CA PRO A 116 12.17 17.29 0.25
C PRO A 116 13.54 17.81 -0.18
N TRP A 117 14.03 18.92 0.41
CA TRP A 117 15.26 19.64 0.03
C TRP A 117 16.21 19.92 1.20
N ASP A 118 15.83 19.60 2.43
CA ASP A 118 16.61 19.92 3.62
C ASP A 118 17.55 18.77 3.99
N THR A 119 18.74 19.10 4.49
CA THR A 119 19.79 18.16 4.91
C THR A 119 19.36 17.19 6.03
N ASN A 120 18.26 17.50 6.72
CA ASN A 120 17.60 16.59 7.66
C ASN A 120 16.92 15.39 6.98
N ALA A 121 16.86 15.34 5.64
CA ALA A 121 16.56 14.13 4.89
C ALA A 121 17.55 12.98 5.16
N LEU A 122 18.62 13.24 5.87
CA LEU A 122 19.59 12.29 6.39
C LEU A 122 19.21 11.69 7.77
N SER A 123 17.99 11.88 8.24
CA SER A 123 17.50 11.22 9.44
C SER A 123 17.75 9.71 9.35
N PRO A 124 18.46 9.08 10.32
CA PRO A 124 18.74 7.64 10.32
C PRO A 124 17.46 6.80 10.21
N LEU A 125 16.34 7.30 10.75
CA LEU A 125 15.04 6.65 10.68
C LEU A 125 14.52 6.60 9.24
N VAL A 126 14.60 7.73 8.50
CA VAL A 126 14.14 7.82 7.10
C VAL A 126 14.96 6.89 6.22
N TRP A 127 16.27 6.88 6.41
CA TRP A 127 17.17 5.99 5.67
C TRP A 127 16.96 4.52 6.03
N GLY A 128 16.79 4.21 7.30
CA GLY A 128 16.49 2.85 7.76
C GLY A 128 15.22 2.30 7.13
N LEU A 129 14.13 3.09 7.09
CA LEU A 129 12.87 2.70 6.46
C LEU A 129 12.99 2.57 4.93
N ARG A 130 13.75 3.45 4.27
CA ARG A 130 14.01 3.34 2.83
C ARG A 130 14.79 2.08 2.49
N LEU A 131 15.86 1.79 3.23
CA LEU A 131 16.66 0.58 3.04
C LEU A 131 15.85 -0.68 3.33
N LEU A 132 15.03 -0.67 4.37
CA LEU A 132 14.11 -1.77 4.67
C LEU A 132 13.11 -2.00 3.54
N ALA A 133 12.54 -0.92 2.99
CA ALA A 133 11.63 -1.01 1.85
C ALA A 133 12.33 -1.55 0.60
N LEU A 134 13.56 -1.13 0.33
CA LEU A 134 14.36 -1.68 -0.77
C LEU A 134 14.71 -3.16 -0.54
N ALA A 135 15.08 -3.55 0.67
CA ALA A 135 15.32 -4.96 1.00
C ALA A 135 14.05 -5.82 0.79
N ALA A 136 12.89 -5.32 1.21
CA ALA A 136 11.61 -5.98 0.96
C ALA A 136 11.32 -6.11 -0.55
N TRP A 137 11.58 -5.07 -1.34
CA TRP A 137 11.42 -5.13 -2.80
C TRP A 137 12.37 -6.14 -3.46
N LEU A 138 13.62 -6.21 -3.01
CA LEU A 138 14.58 -7.21 -3.50
C LEU A 138 14.11 -8.63 -3.19
N LEU A 139 13.62 -8.86 -1.97
CA LEU A 139 13.07 -10.16 -1.57
C LEU A 139 11.86 -10.55 -2.42
N ILE A 140 10.94 -9.61 -2.66
CA ILE A 140 9.77 -9.81 -3.53
C ILE A 140 10.22 -10.13 -4.96
N ALA A 141 11.19 -9.40 -5.50
CA ALA A 141 11.71 -9.63 -6.85
C ALA A 141 12.38 -11.01 -6.98
N ALA A 142 13.15 -11.44 -5.96
CA ALA A 142 13.75 -12.76 -5.91
C ALA A 142 12.69 -13.87 -5.83
N LEU A 143 11.66 -13.69 -5.01
CA LEU A 143 10.54 -14.62 -4.89
C LEU A 143 9.76 -14.73 -6.20
N LEU A 144 9.49 -13.59 -6.86
CA LEU A 144 8.84 -13.58 -8.17
C LEU A 144 9.65 -14.35 -9.21
N LEU A 145 10.97 -14.15 -9.24
CA LEU A 145 11.84 -14.88 -10.16
C LEU A 145 11.81 -16.39 -9.88
N TYR A 146 11.79 -16.78 -8.61
CA TYR A 146 11.73 -18.18 -8.21
C TYR A 146 10.40 -18.84 -8.62
N VAL A 147 9.26 -18.18 -8.34
CA VAL A 147 7.92 -18.74 -8.59
C VAL A 147 7.49 -18.56 -10.04
N PHE A 148 7.76 -17.37 -10.61
CA PHE A 148 7.26 -16.96 -11.93
C PHE A 148 8.37 -16.65 -12.94
N GLY A 149 9.51 -17.32 -12.87
CA GLY A 149 10.69 -16.99 -13.68
C GLY A 149 10.45 -16.99 -15.20
N SER A 150 9.67 -17.95 -15.73
CA SER A 150 9.35 -17.97 -17.16
C SER A 150 8.26 -16.97 -17.57
N PRO A 151 7.15 -16.77 -16.84
CA PRO A 151 6.23 -15.66 -17.06
C PRO A 151 6.90 -14.29 -17.01
N LEU A 152 7.80 -14.10 -16.04
CA LEU A 152 8.52 -12.84 -15.84
C LEU A 152 9.44 -12.51 -17.03
N ALA A 153 10.17 -13.51 -17.55
CA ALA A 153 11.00 -13.35 -18.74
C ALA A 153 10.16 -12.96 -19.97
N ARG A 154 9.05 -13.66 -20.22
CA ARG A 154 8.15 -13.29 -21.32
C ARG A 154 7.58 -11.88 -21.21
N ALA A 155 7.31 -11.42 -19.97
CA ALA A 155 6.85 -10.07 -19.74
C ALA A 155 7.97 -9.04 -19.99
N ALA A 156 9.21 -9.34 -19.62
CA ALA A 156 10.38 -8.52 -19.91
C ALA A 156 10.62 -8.41 -21.44
N ASP A 157 10.60 -9.53 -22.17
CA ASP A 157 10.74 -9.57 -23.63
C ASP A 157 9.62 -8.77 -24.33
N ARG A 158 8.40 -8.82 -23.78
CA ARG A 158 7.27 -8.05 -24.31
C ARG A 158 7.45 -6.55 -24.08
N ALA A 159 7.90 -6.16 -22.92
CA ALA A 159 8.19 -4.76 -22.58
C ALA A 159 9.33 -4.21 -23.46
N GLU A 160 10.32 -5.01 -23.78
CA GLU A 160 11.38 -4.63 -24.70
C GLU A 160 10.87 -4.41 -26.14
N SER A 161 10.06 -5.33 -26.63
CA SER A 161 9.54 -5.27 -28.01
C SER A 161 8.52 -4.16 -28.24
N ASP A 162 7.79 -3.71 -27.21
CA ASP A 162 6.69 -2.75 -27.31
C ASP A 162 6.65 -1.83 -26.07
N TRP A 163 7.71 -1.06 -25.90
CA TRP A 163 7.85 -0.09 -24.83
C TRP A 163 6.74 0.96 -24.82
N ALA A 164 6.41 1.50 -26.00
CA ALA A 164 5.36 2.52 -26.11
C ALA A 164 3.98 1.96 -25.75
N GLY A 165 3.66 0.74 -26.22
CA GLY A 165 2.45 0.04 -25.83
C GLY A 165 2.40 -0.24 -24.32
N ALA A 166 3.52 -0.59 -23.70
CA ALA A 166 3.57 -0.79 -22.26
C ALA A 166 3.30 0.50 -21.48
N LEU A 167 3.86 1.64 -21.93
CA LEU A 167 3.61 2.94 -21.31
C LEU A 167 2.13 3.34 -21.44
N MET A 168 1.56 3.23 -22.64
CA MET A 168 0.15 3.55 -22.89
C MET A 168 -0.79 2.63 -22.10
N ALA A 169 -0.55 1.32 -22.12
CA ALA A 169 -1.34 0.36 -21.34
C ALA A 169 -1.22 0.63 -19.83
N GLY A 170 -0.05 1.07 -19.36
CA GLY A 170 0.16 1.46 -17.98
C GLY A 170 -0.61 2.72 -17.59
N ALA A 171 -0.57 3.75 -18.41
CA ALA A 171 -1.31 4.98 -18.18
C ALA A 171 -2.83 4.73 -18.16
N LEU A 172 -3.34 3.99 -19.14
CA LEU A 172 -4.75 3.59 -19.20
C LEU A 172 -5.15 2.68 -18.04
N GLY A 173 -4.28 1.72 -17.67
CA GLY A 173 -4.52 0.82 -16.54
C GLY A 173 -4.61 1.57 -15.21
N VAL A 174 -3.69 2.51 -14.96
CA VAL A 174 -3.72 3.36 -13.76
C VAL A 174 -4.97 4.23 -13.75
N LEU A 175 -5.34 4.84 -14.88
CA LEU A 175 -6.57 5.62 -15.00
C LEU A 175 -7.81 4.78 -14.73
N THR A 176 -7.88 3.58 -15.29
CA THR A 176 -9.00 2.64 -15.07
C THR A 176 -9.10 2.24 -13.59
N ILE A 177 -7.98 1.91 -12.94
CA ILE A 177 -7.95 1.59 -11.50
C ILE A 177 -8.43 2.80 -10.68
N PHE A 178 -8.00 4.01 -11.04
CA PHE A 178 -8.41 5.22 -10.35
C PHE A 178 -9.92 5.48 -10.50
N LEU A 179 -10.46 5.37 -11.71
CA LEU A 179 -11.90 5.53 -11.97
C LEU A 179 -12.74 4.45 -11.28
N ALA A 180 -12.27 3.19 -11.30
CA ALA A 180 -12.93 2.11 -10.59
C ALA A 180 -12.91 2.31 -9.08
N ALA A 181 -11.82 2.81 -8.52
CA ALA A 181 -11.73 3.17 -7.11
C ALA A 181 -12.68 4.32 -6.77
N ALA A 182 -12.74 5.36 -7.60
CA ALA A 182 -13.68 6.47 -7.43
C ALA A 182 -15.14 6.02 -7.51
N ALA A 183 -15.48 5.16 -8.46
CA ALA A 183 -16.82 4.56 -8.56
C ALA A 183 -17.15 3.69 -7.32
N THR A 184 -16.17 2.97 -6.79
CA THR A 184 -16.35 2.16 -5.58
C THR A 184 -16.67 3.03 -4.36
N LEU A 185 -16.14 4.26 -4.29
CA LEU A 185 -16.46 5.20 -3.21
C LEU A 185 -17.94 5.58 -3.19
N SER A 186 -18.62 5.64 -4.34
CA SER A 186 -20.07 5.92 -4.39
C SER A 186 -20.91 4.78 -3.81
N LEU A 187 -20.37 3.57 -3.71
CA LEU A 187 -21.03 2.40 -3.14
C LEU A 187 -20.78 2.23 -1.63
N LEU A 188 -20.04 3.15 -0.98
CA LEU A 188 -19.76 3.08 0.47
C LEU A 188 -21.00 2.83 1.34
N PRO A 189 -22.16 3.46 1.06
CA PRO A 189 -23.36 3.25 1.90
C PRO A 189 -23.89 1.81 1.86
N SER A 190 -23.58 1.04 0.81
CA SER A 190 -24.12 -0.32 0.61
C SER A 190 -23.32 -1.42 1.31
N GLY A 191 -22.16 -1.10 1.91
CA GLY A 191 -21.26 -2.10 2.50
C GLY A 191 -20.52 -3.00 1.49
N ILE A 192 -20.93 -3.03 0.22
CA ILE A 192 -20.32 -3.83 -0.85
C ILE A 192 -19.03 -3.17 -1.35
N ALA A 193 -18.85 -1.88 -1.10
CA ALA A 193 -17.67 -1.12 -1.52
C ALA A 193 -16.36 -1.70 -0.96
N VAL A 194 -16.36 -2.17 0.29
CA VAL A 194 -15.15 -2.66 0.97
C VAL A 194 -14.55 -3.88 0.26
N PRO A 195 -15.30 -4.96 -0.01
CA PRO A 195 -14.75 -6.10 -0.74
C PRO A 195 -14.32 -5.75 -2.16
N ILE A 196 -15.05 -4.90 -2.88
CA ILE A 196 -14.68 -4.46 -4.22
C ILE A 196 -13.37 -3.66 -4.17
N ALA A 197 -13.24 -2.70 -3.24
CA ALA A 197 -12.01 -1.92 -3.06
C ALA A 197 -10.81 -2.82 -2.75
N LEU A 198 -11.02 -3.85 -1.92
CA LEU A 198 -9.96 -4.81 -1.57
C LEU A 198 -9.48 -5.60 -2.79
N VAL A 199 -10.41 -6.11 -3.61
CA VAL A 199 -10.06 -6.84 -4.83
C VAL A 199 -9.33 -5.93 -5.83
N LEU A 200 -9.80 -4.70 -6.04
CA LEU A 200 -9.14 -3.73 -6.91
C LEU A 200 -7.75 -3.39 -6.41
N ALA A 201 -7.59 -3.15 -5.10
CA ALA A 201 -6.29 -2.87 -4.50
C ALA A 201 -5.33 -4.05 -4.65
N ALA A 202 -5.80 -5.27 -4.40
CA ALA A 202 -5.01 -6.49 -4.57
C ALA A 202 -4.57 -6.68 -6.03
N ALA A 203 -5.47 -6.48 -7.00
CA ALA A 203 -5.16 -6.56 -8.41
C ALA A 203 -4.13 -5.50 -8.85
N ALA A 204 -4.28 -4.25 -8.39
CA ALA A 204 -3.35 -3.17 -8.68
C ALA A 204 -1.96 -3.44 -8.11
N VAL A 205 -1.89 -3.92 -6.86
CA VAL A 205 -0.65 -4.29 -6.20
C VAL A 205 0.02 -5.47 -6.91
N ALA A 206 -0.73 -6.51 -7.26
CA ALA A 206 -0.21 -7.66 -8.00
C ALA A 206 0.36 -7.26 -9.37
N ALA A 207 -0.37 -6.42 -10.13
CA ALA A 207 0.09 -5.91 -11.41
C ALA A 207 1.38 -5.08 -11.27
N LYS A 208 1.44 -4.19 -10.27
CA LYS A 208 2.64 -3.40 -9.98
C LYS A 208 3.83 -4.28 -9.60
N ILE A 209 3.64 -5.22 -8.68
CA ILE A 209 4.71 -6.10 -8.18
C ILE A 209 5.26 -6.95 -9.33
N PHE A 210 4.39 -7.61 -10.09
CA PHE A 210 4.79 -8.44 -11.22
C PHE A 210 5.51 -7.62 -12.30
N GLY A 211 4.94 -6.47 -12.68
CA GLY A 211 5.53 -5.61 -13.69
C GLY A 211 6.86 -5.00 -13.28
N MET A 212 7.03 -4.59 -12.01
CA MET A 212 8.32 -4.12 -11.49
C MET A 212 9.39 -5.21 -11.56
N GLY A 213 9.03 -6.46 -11.21
CA GLY A 213 9.94 -7.59 -11.36
C GLY A 213 10.38 -7.81 -12.81
N ALA A 214 9.46 -7.68 -13.78
CA ALA A 214 9.77 -7.76 -15.20
C ALA A 214 10.68 -6.61 -15.66
N LEU A 215 10.46 -5.38 -15.17
CA LEU A 215 11.33 -4.23 -15.46
C LEU A 215 12.71 -4.38 -14.86
N PHE A 216 12.86 -4.89 -13.64
CA PHE A 216 14.18 -5.18 -13.06
C PHE A 216 14.92 -6.21 -13.90
N LEU A 217 14.24 -7.27 -14.35
CA LEU A 217 14.83 -8.27 -15.20
C LEU A 217 15.28 -7.68 -16.54
N LEU A 218 14.41 -6.92 -17.22
CA LEU A 218 14.70 -6.27 -18.49
C LEU A 218 15.90 -5.32 -18.39
N LEU A 219 15.87 -4.43 -17.40
CA LEU A 219 16.92 -3.44 -17.20
C LEU A 219 18.27 -4.12 -16.93
N GLY A 220 18.26 -5.14 -16.06
CA GLY A 220 19.47 -5.89 -15.74
C GLY A 220 20.00 -6.71 -16.91
N GLN A 221 19.13 -7.32 -17.74
CA GLN A 221 19.55 -8.00 -18.96
C GLN A 221 20.23 -7.03 -19.92
N LYS A 222 19.62 -5.87 -20.22
CA LYS A 222 20.22 -4.86 -21.10
C LYS A 222 21.56 -4.35 -20.61
N LEU A 223 21.75 -4.23 -19.31
CA LEU A 223 23.03 -3.80 -18.76
C LEU A 223 24.08 -4.91 -18.81
N LEU A 224 23.70 -6.16 -18.61
CA LEU A 224 24.62 -7.29 -18.58
C LEU A 224 24.93 -7.84 -19.97
N ASP A 225 24.02 -7.75 -20.94
CA ASP A 225 24.27 -8.18 -22.34
C ASP A 225 25.46 -7.46 -22.97
N SER A 226 25.82 -6.28 -22.43
CA SER A 226 27.02 -5.54 -22.83
C SER A 226 28.33 -6.16 -22.31
N PHE A 227 28.26 -7.06 -21.30
CA PHE A 227 29.45 -7.57 -20.63
C PHE A 227 29.58 -9.11 -20.64
N ALA A 228 28.50 -9.85 -20.51
CA ALA A 228 28.47 -11.32 -20.59
C ALA A 228 27.01 -11.84 -20.54
N PRO A 229 26.73 -13.04 -21.10
CA PRO A 229 25.41 -13.67 -20.99
C PRO A 229 25.04 -13.88 -19.52
N ALA A 230 24.07 -13.13 -19.05
CA ALA A 230 23.77 -13.06 -17.63
C ALA A 230 22.81 -14.16 -17.16
N ARG A 231 23.09 -14.73 -16.01
CA ARG A 231 22.11 -15.53 -15.29
C ARG A 231 20.97 -14.62 -14.80
N ARG A 232 19.71 -15.03 -15.00
CA ARG A 232 18.51 -14.27 -14.60
C ARG A 232 18.56 -13.68 -13.17
N PRO A 233 19.08 -14.39 -12.14
CA PRO A 233 19.20 -13.80 -10.80
C PRO A 233 20.14 -12.60 -10.74
N ALA A 234 21.25 -12.64 -11.47
CA ALA A 234 22.18 -11.50 -11.53
C ALA A 234 21.55 -10.31 -12.27
N ALA A 235 20.82 -10.57 -13.35
CA ALA A 235 20.11 -9.54 -14.09
C ALA A 235 19.07 -8.83 -13.21
N ILE A 236 18.21 -9.58 -12.50
CA ILE A 236 17.19 -8.95 -11.68
C ILE A 236 17.79 -8.16 -10.50
N ALA A 237 18.87 -8.66 -9.91
CA ALA A 237 19.60 -7.97 -8.84
C ALA A 237 20.24 -6.67 -9.34
N LEU A 238 20.85 -6.67 -10.52
CA LEU A 238 21.46 -5.48 -11.11
C LEU A 238 20.40 -4.45 -11.51
N GLY A 239 19.33 -4.87 -12.19
CA GLY A 239 18.24 -3.97 -12.56
C GLY A 239 17.56 -3.35 -11.34
N PHE A 240 17.38 -4.14 -10.28
CA PHE A 240 16.91 -3.64 -9.01
C PHE A 240 17.90 -2.65 -8.37
N ALA A 241 19.21 -2.97 -8.35
CA ALA A 241 20.22 -2.10 -7.77
C ALA A 241 20.27 -0.73 -8.47
N VAL A 242 20.12 -0.70 -9.79
CA VAL A 242 20.08 0.56 -10.55
C VAL A 242 18.81 1.35 -10.26
N LEU A 243 17.63 0.73 -10.42
CA LEU A 243 16.37 1.45 -10.23
C LEU A 243 16.16 1.81 -8.75
N GLY A 244 16.50 0.91 -7.84
CA GLY A 244 16.47 1.13 -6.40
C GLY A 244 17.47 2.19 -5.96
N GLY A 245 18.69 2.18 -6.51
CA GLY A 245 19.69 3.23 -6.26
C GLY A 245 19.22 4.60 -6.72
N ILE A 246 18.62 4.72 -7.92
CA ILE A 246 18.02 5.97 -8.40
C ILE A 246 16.89 6.42 -7.47
N SER A 247 16.10 5.49 -6.93
CA SER A 247 14.98 5.82 -6.02
C SER A 247 15.43 6.47 -4.71
N LEU A 248 16.70 6.34 -4.33
CA LEU A 248 17.25 7.01 -3.15
C LEU A 248 17.48 8.51 -3.38
N LEU A 249 17.56 8.96 -4.63
CA LEU A 249 17.71 10.38 -4.94
C LEU A 249 16.42 11.14 -4.59
N PRO A 250 16.52 12.25 -3.85
CA PRO A 250 15.35 13.07 -3.56
C PRO A 250 14.75 13.61 -4.86
N VAL A 251 13.43 13.67 -4.95
CA VAL A 251 12.64 14.14 -6.11
C VAL A 251 12.85 13.31 -7.38
N ALA A 252 14.06 13.24 -7.91
CA ALA A 252 14.37 12.47 -9.12
C ALA A 252 14.00 10.98 -8.93
N GLY A 253 14.34 10.41 -7.78
CA GLY A 253 13.98 9.04 -7.43
C GLY A 253 12.47 8.81 -7.38
N ALA A 254 11.73 9.77 -6.82
CA ALA A 254 10.27 9.68 -6.76
C ALA A 254 9.63 9.73 -8.17
N ILE A 255 10.15 10.59 -9.05
CA ILE A 255 9.67 10.71 -10.44
C ILE A 255 9.95 9.40 -11.20
N VAL A 256 11.21 8.93 -11.15
CA VAL A 256 11.62 7.71 -11.86
C VAL A 256 10.86 6.49 -11.34
N TRP A 257 10.70 6.36 -10.01
CA TRP A 257 9.96 5.25 -9.41
C TRP A 257 8.48 5.28 -9.75
N SER A 258 7.87 6.47 -9.83
CA SER A 258 6.48 6.65 -10.26
C SER A 258 6.29 6.29 -11.73
N ALA A 259 7.16 6.78 -12.60
CA ALA A 259 7.16 6.44 -14.02
C ALA A 259 7.36 4.94 -14.23
N ALA A 260 8.35 4.34 -13.57
CA ALA A 260 8.57 2.89 -13.60
C ALA A 260 7.35 2.11 -13.11
N SER A 261 6.63 2.61 -12.08
CA SER A 261 5.42 1.98 -11.57
C SER A 261 4.28 1.99 -12.59
N ILE A 262 4.13 3.08 -13.36
CA ILE A 262 3.12 3.17 -14.44
C ILE A 262 3.46 2.16 -15.54
N VAL A 263 4.70 2.16 -16.01
CA VAL A 263 5.15 1.21 -17.03
C VAL A 263 5.01 -0.24 -16.54
N ALA A 264 5.36 -0.51 -15.29
CA ALA A 264 5.21 -1.83 -14.68
C ALA A 264 3.77 -2.36 -14.75
N VAL A 265 2.79 -1.52 -14.39
CA VAL A 265 1.37 -1.89 -14.53
C VAL A 265 1.05 -2.21 -15.99
N GLY A 266 1.55 -1.41 -16.93
CA GLY A 266 1.34 -1.65 -18.36
C GLY A 266 1.99 -2.95 -18.85
N VAL A 267 3.19 -3.25 -18.41
CA VAL A 267 3.87 -4.51 -18.72
C VAL A 267 3.07 -5.71 -18.22
N ALA A 268 2.53 -5.64 -17.01
CA ALA A 268 1.69 -6.70 -16.45
C ALA A 268 0.44 -6.94 -17.30
N PHE A 269 -0.27 -5.88 -17.69
CA PHE A 269 -1.46 -5.97 -18.53
C PHE A 269 -1.15 -6.38 -19.97
N LEU A 270 -0.17 -5.75 -20.62
CA LEU A 270 0.20 -6.04 -22.01
C LEU A 270 0.70 -7.47 -22.19
N SER A 271 1.45 -7.98 -21.20
CA SER A 271 1.93 -9.36 -21.20
C SER A 271 0.89 -10.37 -20.71
N ARG A 272 -0.26 -9.91 -20.20
CA ARG A 272 -1.26 -10.75 -19.52
C ARG A 272 -0.59 -11.61 -18.43
N PHE A 273 0.21 -10.97 -17.58
CA PHE A 273 1.02 -11.62 -16.56
C PHE A 273 1.96 -12.71 -17.11
N GLY A 274 2.53 -12.47 -18.29
CA GLY A 274 3.46 -13.38 -18.94
C GLY A 274 2.82 -14.67 -19.47
N SER A 275 1.53 -14.64 -19.79
CA SER A 275 0.83 -15.79 -20.37
C SER A 275 1.42 -16.20 -21.72
N PRO A 276 1.57 -17.50 -22.01
CA PRO A 276 2.04 -17.96 -23.30
C PRO A 276 1.04 -17.55 -24.41
N ARG A 277 1.56 -17.09 -25.54
CA ARG A 277 0.71 -16.90 -26.72
C ARG A 277 0.27 -18.26 -27.23
N PHE A 278 -1.00 -18.56 -27.26
CA PHE A 278 -1.53 -19.61 -28.11
C PHE A 278 -1.37 -19.14 -29.55
N ARG A 279 -0.29 -19.57 -30.22
CA ARG A 279 -0.27 -19.59 -31.68
C ARG A 279 -1.25 -20.71 -32.06
N VAL A 280 -2.44 -20.35 -32.51
CA VAL A 280 -3.21 -21.27 -33.33
C VAL A 280 -2.37 -21.44 -34.59
N ALA A 281 -1.68 -22.56 -34.67
CA ALA A 281 -1.08 -22.99 -35.91
C ALA A 281 -2.25 -23.23 -36.87
N LEU A 282 -2.56 -22.23 -37.69
CA LEU A 282 -3.32 -22.48 -38.90
C LEU A 282 -2.43 -23.33 -39.77
N THR A 283 -2.48 -24.63 -39.56
CA THR A 283 -2.00 -25.63 -40.50
C THR A 283 -2.77 -25.38 -41.79
N ASN A 284 -2.05 -24.90 -42.78
CA ASN A 284 -2.53 -24.75 -44.15
C ASN A 284 -3.19 -26.07 -44.54
N ILE A 285 -4.50 -26.00 -44.82
CA ILE A 285 -5.22 -26.99 -45.61
C ILE A 285 -5.02 -26.61 -47.07
#